data_082141d1f60faa7d0f4a5f6d6a4a13af
#
_entry.id   082141d1f60faa7d0f4a5f6d6a4a13af
#
_cell.length_a   1.000
_cell.length_b   1.000
_cell.length_c   1.000
_cell.angle_alpha   90.00
_cell.angle_beta   90.00
_cell.angle_gamma   90.00
#
_symmetry.space_group_name_H-M   'P 1'
#
loop_
_entity.id
_entity.type
_entity.pdbx_description
1 polymer ?
#
loop_
_entity_poly.entity_id
_entity_poly.type
_entity_poly.pdbx_seq_one_letter_code
_entity_poly.pdbx_strand_id
1 'polypeptide(L)'
;MNILCVKAGDKYDEWYVNRLYSNTRQFFPDSKFHCITENPEGIVPEVSIIPLPDDNLEKWWWKMWLFNEDWMNLNNCLYLDLDLVLQDKFEVLYGDLPHLLYCHWVKEGFPGNRYQRCAINSSVISWNFQTNRSEIWDYWIEHREQIMFCFRGIDNFLYNSKMRYSLYPDIAHSYNQDGKTNDQPIQLYNWNGITGQDIKPHELIREK
;
A
#
# COMPACT_ATOMS: atom_id res chain seq x y z
N MET A 1 16.89 4.22 4.82
CA MET A 1 15.51 4.22 4.28
C MET A 1 14.56 3.77 5.36
N ASN A 2 13.35 4.32 5.40
CA ASN A 2 12.27 3.88 6.29
C ASN A 2 11.27 3.07 5.49
N ILE A 3 10.95 1.85 5.92
CA ILE A 3 9.88 1.02 5.36
C ILE A 3 8.70 1.07 6.32
N LEU A 4 7.51 1.24 5.80
CA LEU A 4 6.29 1.38 6.61
C LEU A 4 5.22 0.39 6.16
N CYS A 5 4.42 -0.07 7.11
CA CYS A 5 3.15 -0.72 6.85
C CYS A 5 2.06 -0.18 7.78
N VAL A 6 0.81 -0.40 7.44
CA VAL A 6 -0.35 -0.08 8.28
C VAL A 6 -1.06 -1.37 8.65
N LYS A 7 -1.21 -1.62 9.95
CA LYS A 7 -2.03 -2.68 10.51
C LYS A 7 -3.13 -2.03 11.34
N ALA A 8 -4.33 -1.91 10.78
CA ALA A 8 -5.47 -1.31 11.44
C ALA A 8 -6.69 -2.24 11.38
N GLY A 9 -7.37 -2.39 12.51
CA GLY A 9 -8.47 -3.33 12.69
C GLY A 9 -8.02 -4.79 12.65
N ASP A 10 -8.99 -5.70 12.49
CA ASP A 10 -8.82 -7.13 12.71
C ASP A 10 -8.54 -7.95 11.43
N LYS A 11 -8.40 -7.29 10.27
CA LYS A 11 -8.22 -7.99 8.99
C LYS A 11 -6.90 -8.75 8.94
N TYR A 12 -5.84 -8.15 9.48
CA TYR A 12 -4.47 -8.69 9.50
C TYR A 12 -3.99 -8.82 10.94
N ASP A 13 -3.48 -9.99 11.31
CA ASP A 13 -2.82 -10.24 12.58
C ASP A 13 -1.34 -9.80 12.54
N GLU A 14 -0.63 -9.93 13.65
CA GLU A 14 0.79 -9.60 13.81
C GLU A 14 1.70 -10.44 12.89
N TRP A 15 1.24 -11.63 12.50
CA TRP A 15 1.98 -12.50 11.58
C TRP A 15 2.27 -11.79 10.26
N TYR A 16 1.32 -11.03 9.72
CA TYR A 16 1.52 -10.29 8.47
C TYR A 16 2.60 -9.23 8.58
N VAL A 17 2.66 -8.51 9.71
CA VAL A 17 3.69 -7.50 9.98
C VAL A 17 5.05 -8.17 10.10
N ASN A 18 5.15 -9.20 10.93
CA ASN A 18 6.40 -9.93 11.19
C ASN A 18 6.94 -10.60 9.92
N ARG A 19 6.06 -11.17 9.10
CA ARG A 19 6.40 -11.73 7.80
C ARG A 19 6.92 -10.65 6.83
N LEU A 20 6.21 -9.52 6.71
CA LEU A 20 6.64 -8.43 5.83
C LEU A 20 7.98 -7.86 6.28
N TYR A 21 8.16 -7.67 7.59
CA TYR A 21 9.44 -7.27 8.16
C TYR A 21 10.56 -8.24 7.77
N SER A 22 10.36 -9.54 8.01
CA SER A 22 11.35 -10.58 7.65
C SER A 22 11.66 -10.58 6.15
N ASN A 23 10.62 -10.43 5.31
CA ASN A 23 10.77 -10.39 3.87
C ASN A 23 11.54 -9.15 3.41
N THR A 24 11.26 -7.98 3.98
CA THR A 24 11.99 -6.74 3.64
C THR A 24 13.45 -6.78 4.05
N ARG A 25 13.80 -7.44 5.15
CA ARG A 25 15.19 -7.60 5.61
C ARG A 25 16.07 -8.34 4.62
N GLN A 26 15.50 -9.22 3.80
CA GLN A 26 16.26 -9.96 2.77
C GLN A 26 16.77 -9.04 1.65
N PHE A 27 15.98 -8.02 1.29
CA PHE A 27 16.26 -7.16 0.14
C PHE A 27 16.75 -5.77 0.54
N PHE A 28 16.37 -5.30 1.73
CA PHE A 28 16.69 -3.98 2.28
C PHE A 28 17.24 -4.09 3.71
N PRO A 29 18.40 -4.75 3.93
CA PRO A 29 18.90 -5.09 5.26
C PRO A 29 19.17 -3.87 6.16
N ASP A 30 19.52 -2.72 5.59
CA ASP A 30 19.87 -1.51 6.34
C ASP A 30 18.68 -0.56 6.56
N SER A 31 17.46 -0.99 6.20
CA SER A 31 16.26 -0.19 6.39
C SER A 31 15.77 -0.24 7.84
N LYS A 32 15.10 0.82 8.30
CA LYS A 32 14.26 0.80 9.51
C LYS A 32 12.86 0.43 9.12
N PHE A 33 12.24 -0.48 9.87
CA PHE A 33 10.88 -0.92 9.62
C PHE A 33 9.92 -0.39 10.67
N HIS A 34 8.82 0.19 10.24
CA HIS A 34 7.81 0.81 11.09
C HIS A 34 6.44 0.20 10.80
N CYS A 35 5.70 -0.11 11.86
CA CYS A 35 4.29 -0.49 11.76
C CYS A 35 3.41 0.60 12.38
N ILE A 36 2.49 1.13 11.61
CA ILE A 36 1.46 2.05 12.07
C ILE A 36 0.29 1.20 12.54
N THR A 37 -0.03 1.22 13.84
CA THR A 37 -1.05 0.34 14.41
C THR A 37 -1.58 0.83 15.75
N GLU A 38 -2.83 0.50 16.06
CA GLU A 38 -3.43 0.65 17.39
C GLU A 38 -3.09 -0.54 18.32
N ASN A 39 -2.75 -1.69 17.76
CA ASN A 39 -2.44 -2.89 18.53
C ASN A 39 -1.09 -3.50 18.14
N PRO A 40 -0.02 -3.24 18.92
CA PRO A 40 1.31 -3.78 18.68
C PRO A 40 1.54 -5.20 19.22
N GLU A 41 0.56 -5.83 19.84
CA GLU A 41 0.71 -7.15 20.47
C GLU A 41 1.19 -8.19 19.44
N GLY A 42 2.19 -8.99 19.81
CA GLY A 42 2.77 -10.04 18.97
C GLY A 42 3.70 -9.56 17.85
N ILE A 43 3.86 -8.23 17.64
CA ILE A 43 4.83 -7.69 16.70
C ILE A 43 6.23 -7.80 17.29
N VAL A 44 7.20 -8.26 16.49
CA VAL A 44 8.60 -8.42 16.94
C VAL A 44 9.22 -7.09 17.35
N PRO A 45 10.10 -7.07 18.37
CA PRO A 45 10.60 -5.82 18.96
C PRO A 45 11.49 -4.98 18.05
N GLU A 46 11.99 -5.55 16.97
CA GLU A 46 12.79 -4.85 15.96
C GLU A 46 11.95 -3.92 15.07
N VAL A 47 10.63 -4.09 15.07
CA VAL A 47 9.68 -3.22 14.36
C VAL A 47 9.35 -2.01 15.23
N SER A 48 9.62 -0.82 14.72
CA SER A 48 9.24 0.43 15.40
C SER A 48 7.74 0.66 15.28
N ILE A 49 7.07 0.89 16.40
CA ILE A 49 5.62 1.15 16.42
C ILE A 49 5.36 2.65 16.30
N ILE A 50 4.47 3.01 15.39
CA ILE A 50 3.88 4.34 15.26
C ILE A 50 2.39 4.20 15.61
N PRO A 51 1.89 4.88 16.64
CA PRO A 51 0.47 4.82 16.97
C PRO A 51 -0.39 5.33 15.81
N LEU A 52 -1.56 4.72 15.58
CA LEU A 52 -2.55 5.30 14.69
C LEU A 52 -2.94 6.70 15.16
N PRO A 53 -3.20 7.64 14.26
CA PRO A 53 -3.78 8.93 14.62
C PRO A 53 -5.14 8.76 15.30
N ASP A 54 -5.51 9.78 16.12
CA ASP A 54 -6.85 9.83 16.71
C ASP A 54 -7.87 10.20 15.62
N ASP A 55 -8.36 9.19 14.92
CA ASP A 55 -9.26 9.31 13.79
C ASP A 55 -10.20 8.10 13.74
N ASN A 56 -11.36 8.25 13.08
CA ASN A 56 -12.35 7.20 12.92
C ASN A 56 -12.40 6.73 11.45
N LEU A 57 -11.30 6.15 11.00
CA LEU A 57 -11.18 5.61 9.67
C LEU A 57 -11.35 4.09 9.66
N GLU A 58 -11.80 3.56 8.55
CA GLU A 58 -11.94 2.14 8.34
C GLU A 58 -11.01 1.63 7.24
N LYS A 59 -10.54 0.39 7.39
CA LYS A 59 -9.85 -0.39 6.35
C LYS A 59 -8.65 0.37 5.76
N TRP A 60 -8.61 0.44 4.44
CA TRP A 60 -7.54 1.07 3.66
C TRP A 60 -7.48 2.59 3.75
N TRP A 61 -8.52 3.26 4.27
CA TRP A 61 -8.52 4.72 4.39
C TRP A 61 -7.46 5.25 5.38
N TRP A 62 -6.98 4.42 6.29
CA TRP A 62 -5.86 4.75 7.17
C TRP A 62 -4.58 5.14 6.41
N LYS A 63 -4.38 4.67 5.18
CA LYS A 63 -3.26 5.07 4.33
C LYS A 63 -3.27 6.55 3.96
N MET A 64 -4.41 7.23 4.06
CA MET A 64 -4.47 8.67 3.78
C MET A 64 -3.56 9.48 4.70
N TRP A 65 -3.36 9.03 5.93
CA TRP A 65 -2.44 9.66 6.86
C TRP A 65 -0.96 9.64 6.42
N LEU A 66 -0.59 8.78 5.48
CA LEU A 66 0.74 8.80 4.86
C LEU A 66 0.99 10.08 4.03
N PHE A 67 -0.07 10.75 3.61
CA PHE A 67 0.00 12.01 2.85
C PHE A 67 0.01 13.25 3.75
N ASN A 68 -0.29 13.12 5.04
CA ASN A 68 -0.13 14.20 6.02
C ASN A 68 1.35 14.41 6.35
N GLU A 69 1.95 15.48 5.84
CA GLU A 69 3.39 15.73 5.98
C GLU A 69 3.79 16.09 7.41
N ASP A 70 2.90 16.74 8.16
CA ASP A 70 3.15 17.12 9.56
C ASP A 70 3.17 15.89 10.48
N TRP A 71 2.26 14.96 10.26
CA TRP A 71 2.20 13.73 11.04
C TRP A 71 3.23 12.69 10.57
N MET A 72 3.29 12.43 9.25
CA MET A 72 4.22 11.49 8.64
C MET A 72 5.49 12.22 8.18
N ASN A 73 6.29 12.68 9.11
CA ASN A 73 7.50 13.47 8.87
C ASN A 73 8.79 12.64 8.68
N LEU A 74 8.66 11.36 8.33
CA LEU A 74 9.80 10.52 8.01
C LEU A 74 10.28 10.76 6.57
N ASN A 75 11.62 10.69 6.40
CA ASN A 75 12.28 10.87 5.11
C ASN A 75 12.66 9.53 4.46
N ASN A 76 12.76 9.52 3.12
CA ASN A 76 13.15 8.35 2.34
C ASN A 76 12.30 7.13 2.72
N CYS A 77 11.00 7.26 2.53
CA CYS A 77 10.01 6.28 2.93
C CYS A 77 9.58 5.38 1.77
N LEU A 78 9.36 4.14 2.11
CA LEU A 78 8.72 3.13 1.26
C LEU A 78 7.59 2.49 2.07
N TYR A 79 6.35 2.79 1.72
CA TYR A 79 5.17 2.11 2.27
C TYR A 79 4.88 0.84 1.47
N LEU A 80 4.55 -0.23 2.19
CA LEU A 80 4.19 -1.54 1.63
C LEU A 80 2.92 -2.07 2.31
N ASP A 81 1.96 -2.55 1.51
CA ASP A 81 0.79 -3.26 2.04
C ASP A 81 1.19 -4.60 2.69
N LEU A 82 0.40 -5.04 3.66
CA LEU A 82 0.66 -6.28 4.40
C LEU A 82 0.45 -7.56 3.58
N ASP A 83 -0.26 -7.48 2.46
CA ASP A 83 -0.61 -8.60 1.59
C ASP A 83 0.21 -8.68 0.30
N LEU A 84 1.40 -8.08 0.29
CA LEU A 84 2.36 -8.25 -0.79
C LEU A 84 3.56 -9.12 -0.38
N VAL A 85 4.28 -9.63 -1.37
CA VAL A 85 5.54 -10.36 -1.20
C VAL A 85 6.61 -9.73 -2.07
N LEU A 86 7.75 -9.39 -1.45
CA LEU A 86 8.95 -9.04 -2.20
C LEU A 86 9.63 -10.34 -2.65
N GLN A 87 9.96 -10.40 -3.93
CA GLN A 87 10.63 -11.53 -4.55
C GLN A 87 12.07 -11.19 -4.96
N ASP A 88 12.31 -9.91 -5.20
CA ASP A 88 13.64 -9.38 -5.52
C ASP A 88 13.79 -7.93 -5.04
N LYS A 89 15.01 -7.42 -5.11
CA LYS A 89 15.33 -6.02 -4.85
C LYS A 89 14.90 -5.15 -6.03
N PHE A 90 14.35 -3.98 -5.73
CA PHE A 90 14.05 -2.96 -6.74
C PHE A 90 14.57 -1.60 -6.30
N GLU A 91 14.71 -0.69 -7.24
CA GLU A 91 15.07 0.69 -6.95
C GLU A 91 13.88 1.46 -6.38
N VAL A 92 14.06 2.04 -5.20
CA VAL A 92 13.03 2.90 -4.60
C VAL A 92 13.15 4.30 -5.18
N LEU A 93 12.13 4.71 -5.91
CA LEU A 93 12.09 6.01 -6.57
C LEU A 93 11.57 7.09 -5.64
N TYR A 94 12.18 8.27 -5.73
CA TYR A 94 11.77 9.48 -5.02
C TYR A 94 11.72 10.65 -6.00
N GLY A 95 10.83 11.60 -5.76
CA GLY A 95 10.70 12.79 -6.60
C GLY A 95 9.76 13.82 -5.99
N ASP A 96 9.36 14.82 -6.77
CA ASP A 96 8.49 15.91 -6.34
C ASP A 96 7.06 15.43 -6.04
N LEU A 97 6.69 14.26 -6.49
CA LEU A 97 5.37 13.65 -6.28
C LEU A 97 5.53 12.25 -5.67
N PRO A 98 4.55 11.76 -4.89
CA PRO A 98 4.56 10.39 -4.39
C PRO A 98 4.52 9.39 -5.55
N HIS A 99 5.32 8.34 -5.47
CA HIS A 99 5.33 7.27 -6.46
C HIS A 99 4.37 6.16 -6.05
N LEU A 100 3.54 5.72 -6.99
CA LEU A 100 2.58 4.64 -6.85
C LEU A 100 2.86 3.54 -7.89
N LEU A 101 2.28 2.37 -7.70
CA LEU A 101 2.37 1.31 -8.71
C LEU A 101 1.48 1.61 -9.92
N TYR A 102 1.97 1.28 -11.09
CA TYR A 102 1.16 1.12 -12.28
C TYR A 102 0.59 -0.30 -12.36
N CYS A 103 -0.70 -0.41 -12.63
CA CYS A 103 -1.41 -1.69 -12.75
C CYS A 103 -1.46 -2.15 -14.21
N HIS A 104 -0.39 -2.70 -14.76
CA HIS A 104 -0.35 -3.23 -16.13
C HIS A 104 -1.34 -4.39 -16.36
N TRP A 105 -1.78 -5.06 -15.30
CA TRP A 105 -2.78 -6.13 -15.34
C TRP A 105 -4.22 -5.64 -15.49
N VAL A 106 -4.47 -4.34 -15.41
CA VAL A 106 -5.79 -3.75 -15.67
C VAL A 106 -5.97 -3.58 -17.17
N LYS A 107 -6.50 -4.61 -17.82
CA LYS A 107 -6.73 -4.60 -19.28
C LYS A 107 -7.91 -3.69 -19.64
N GLU A 108 -7.75 -2.91 -20.72
CA GLU A 108 -8.87 -2.21 -21.35
C GLU A 108 -9.96 -3.22 -21.74
N GLY A 109 -11.22 -2.90 -21.41
CA GLY A 109 -12.38 -3.74 -21.77
C GLY A 109 -12.70 -4.85 -20.78
N PHE A 110 -12.04 -4.94 -19.64
CA PHE A 110 -12.42 -5.88 -18.60
C PHE A 110 -13.90 -5.65 -18.20
N PRO A 111 -14.78 -6.66 -18.20
CA PRO A 111 -16.22 -6.50 -17.92
C PRO A 111 -16.52 -6.25 -16.44
N GLY A 112 -15.56 -5.75 -15.71
CA GLY A 112 -15.70 -5.32 -14.33
C GLY A 112 -16.35 -3.95 -14.23
N ASN A 113 -17.17 -3.78 -13.22
CA ASN A 113 -17.85 -2.59 -12.79
C ASN A 113 -17.10 -1.29 -13.17
N ARG A 114 -17.80 -0.30 -13.73
CA ARG A 114 -17.28 1.03 -14.12
C ARG A 114 -16.43 1.72 -13.06
N TYR A 115 -16.59 1.34 -11.80
CA TYR A 115 -15.86 1.86 -10.64
C TYR A 115 -14.51 1.18 -10.36
N GLN A 116 -14.09 0.21 -11.17
CA GLN A 116 -12.87 -0.59 -10.95
C GLN A 116 -11.76 -0.34 -12.00
N ARG A 117 -11.98 0.56 -12.95
CA ARG A 117 -10.92 0.95 -13.89
C ARG A 117 -9.98 1.94 -13.22
N CYS A 118 -9.05 1.40 -12.46
CA CYS A 118 -8.01 2.17 -11.82
C CYS A 118 -6.66 1.60 -12.29
N ALA A 119 -5.91 2.39 -13.02
CA ALA A 119 -4.60 1.96 -13.55
C ALA A 119 -3.47 2.14 -12.53
N ILE A 120 -3.79 2.46 -11.28
CA ILE A 120 -2.82 2.62 -10.21
C ILE A 120 -3.19 1.76 -9.01
N ASN A 121 -2.19 1.49 -8.17
CA ASN A 121 -2.36 0.76 -6.92
C ASN A 121 -1.47 1.36 -5.83
N SER A 122 -2.03 1.56 -4.65
CA SER A 122 -1.38 2.14 -3.47
C SER A 122 -0.75 1.10 -2.54
N SER A 123 -0.56 -0.13 -2.99
CA SER A 123 0.14 -1.15 -2.18
C SER A 123 1.63 -0.86 -2.01
N VAL A 124 2.17 -0.01 -2.86
CA VAL A 124 3.51 0.57 -2.73
C VAL A 124 3.41 2.07 -2.91
N ILE A 125 3.92 2.83 -1.94
CA ILE A 125 4.01 4.28 -2.02
C ILE A 125 5.40 4.70 -1.55
N SER A 126 6.10 5.55 -2.30
CA SER A 126 7.37 6.11 -1.83
C SER A 126 7.41 7.62 -1.90
N TRP A 127 8.13 8.21 -0.95
CA TRP A 127 8.33 9.66 -0.84
C TRP A 127 9.60 10.01 -0.07
N ASN A 128 10.05 11.24 -0.23
CA ASN A 128 11.09 11.89 0.60
C ASN A 128 10.64 13.31 1.02
N PHE A 129 11.52 14.09 1.64
CA PHE A 129 11.16 15.46 2.06
C PHE A 129 10.91 16.45 0.91
N GLN A 130 11.29 16.12 -0.32
CA GLN A 130 11.02 16.97 -1.50
C GLN A 130 9.66 16.65 -2.12
N THR A 131 9.07 15.52 -1.75
CA THR A 131 7.81 15.03 -2.30
C THR A 131 6.63 15.84 -1.74
N ASN A 132 5.91 16.52 -2.60
CA ASN A 132 4.66 17.19 -2.23
C ASN A 132 3.54 16.15 -2.08
N ARG A 133 3.08 15.95 -0.86
CA ARG A 133 1.96 15.08 -0.50
C ARG A 133 0.76 15.88 0.02
N SER A 134 0.97 17.15 0.39
CA SER A 134 -0.04 18.00 0.99
C SER A 134 -1.24 18.24 0.06
N GLU A 135 -1.01 18.36 -1.26
CA GLU A 135 -2.10 18.51 -2.23
C GLU A 135 -3.16 17.38 -2.12
N ILE A 136 -2.69 16.13 -1.95
CA ILE A 136 -3.58 14.97 -1.78
C ILE A 136 -4.25 15.02 -0.42
N TRP A 137 -3.49 15.33 0.63
CA TRP A 137 -4.01 15.41 2.00
C TRP A 137 -5.04 16.51 2.18
N ASP A 138 -4.74 17.73 1.74
CA ASP A 138 -5.60 18.91 1.91
C ASP A 138 -6.94 18.72 1.19
N TYR A 139 -6.88 18.21 -0.06
CA TYR A 139 -8.08 17.91 -0.82
C TYR A 139 -8.92 16.81 -0.15
N TRP A 140 -8.26 15.74 0.36
CA TRP A 140 -8.96 14.66 1.03
C TRP A 140 -9.61 15.13 2.33
N ILE A 141 -8.90 15.91 3.16
CA ILE A 141 -9.46 16.38 4.44
C ILE A 141 -10.66 17.32 4.24
N GLU A 142 -10.62 18.17 3.21
CA GLU A 142 -11.71 19.07 2.85
C GLU A 142 -12.96 18.33 2.34
N HIS A 143 -12.79 17.22 1.63
CA HIS A 143 -13.87 16.49 0.97
C HIS A 143 -14.05 15.06 1.49
N ARG A 144 -13.52 14.75 2.65
CA ARG A 144 -13.36 13.40 3.20
C ARG A 144 -14.64 12.55 3.14
N GLU A 145 -15.75 13.06 3.64
CA GLU A 145 -17.02 12.32 3.68
C GLU A 145 -17.53 11.98 2.27
N GLN A 146 -17.43 12.93 1.36
CA GLN A 146 -17.86 12.75 -0.03
C GLN A 146 -16.95 11.73 -0.75
N ILE A 147 -15.64 11.82 -0.52
CA ILE A 147 -14.66 10.90 -1.11
C ILE A 147 -14.91 9.49 -0.62
N MET A 148 -15.07 9.29 0.68
CA MET A 148 -15.33 7.97 1.27
C MET A 148 -16.67 7.38 0.84
N PHE A 149 -17.65 8.24 0.57
CA PHE A 149 -18.95 7.82 0.03
C PHE A 149 -18.87 7.45 -1.46
N CYS A 150 -18.15 8.23 -2.26
CA CYS A 150 -18.10 8.08 -3.73
C CYS A 150 -17.11 7.00 -4.19
N PHE A 151 -16.01 6.81 -3.48
CA PHE A 151 -14.93 5.94 -3.90
C PHE A 151 -14.77 4.72 -2.98
N ARG A 152 -14.52 3.56 -3.58
CA ARG A 152 -14.31 2.32 -2.83
C ARG A 152 -12.96 2.23 -2.11
N GLY A 153 -12.05 3.15 -2.37
CA GLY A 153 -10.73 3.16 -1.77
C GLY A 153 -9.81 4.22 -2.38
N ILE A 154 -8.61 4.29 -1.85
CA ILE A 154 -7.61 5.30 -2.15
C ILE A 154 -7.24 5.30 -3.63
N ASP A 155 -7.00 4.13 -4.22
CA ASP A 155 -6.62 3.99 -5.64
C ASP A 155 -7.65 4.64 -6.54
N ASN A 156 -8.94 4.32 -6.30
CA ASN A 156 -10.05 4.90 -7.04
C ASN A 156 -10.16 6.41 -6.84
N PHE A 157 -9.96 6.88 -5.61
CA PHE A 157 -9.96 8.30 -5.30
C PHE A 157 -8.84 9.02 -6.05
N LEU A 158 -7.59 8.61 -5.87
CA LEU A 158 -6.43 9.26 -6.48
C LEU A 158 -6.54 9.29 -8.02
N TYR A 159 -6.94 8.17 -8.61
CA TYR A 159 -7.04 8.04 -10.06
C TYR A 159 -8.15 8.91 -10.66
N ASN A 160 -9.36 8.90 -10.07
CA ASN A 160 -10.52 9.58 -10.64
C ASN A 160 -10.61 11.06 -10.26
N SER A 161 -9.98 11.48 -9.15
CA SER A 161 -9.90 12.89 -8.74
C SER A 161 -8.75 13.65 -9.38
N LYS A 162 -8.00 13.00 -10.28
CA LYS A 162 -6.86 13.58 -11.00
C LYS A 162 -5.77 14.13 -10.06
N MET A 163 -5.59 13.49 -8.91
CA MET A 163 -4.50 13.81 -8.00
C MET A 163 -3.15 13.59 -8.71
N ARG A 164 -2.17 14.41 -8.37
CA ARG A 164 -0.83 14.29 -8.96
C ARG A 164 0.00 13.25 -8.22
N TYR A 165 0.57 12.33 -8.95
CA TYR A 165 1.49 11.29 -8.48
C TYR A 165 2.43 10.89 -9.63
N SER A 166 3.53 10.26 -9.28
CA SER A 166 4.43 9.57 -10.22
C SER A 166 4.17 8.06 -10.19
N LEU A 167 4.63 7.36 -11.22
CA LEU A 167 4.44 5.92 -11.31
C LEU A 167 5.78 5.20 -11.30
N TYR A 168 5.84 4.09 -10.60
CA TYR A 168 6.89 3.11 -10.80
C TYR A 168 6.80 2.51 -12.21
N PRO A 169 7.94 2.12 -12.81
CA PRO A 169 7.92 1.22 -13.94
C PRO A 169 7.25 -0.09 -13.55
N ASP A 170 7.16 -1.03 -14.47
CA ASP A 170 6.57 -2.35 -14.22
C ASP A 170 7.44 -3.19 -13.25
N ILE A 171 7.18 -3.04 -11.95
CA ILE A 171 7.90 -3.72 -10.86
C ILE A 171 7.01 -4.68 -10.07
N ALA A 172 5.73 -4.78 -10.42
CA ALA A 172 4.77 -5.58 -9.67
C ALA A 172 3.80 -6.29 -10.59
N HIS A 173 3.33 -7.46 -10.14
CA HIS A 173 2.23 -8.17 -10.79
C HIS A 173 1.19 -8.61 -9.77
N SER A 174 -0.01 -8.89 -10.25
CA SER A 174 -1.13 -9.35 -9.44
C SER A 174 -1.27 -10.86 -9.51
N TYR A 175 -1.19 -11.54 -8.37
CA TYR A 175 -1.43 -12.98 -8.30
C TYR A 175 -2.80 -13.37 -8.88
N ASN A 176 -3.82 -12.57 -8.63
CA ASN A 176 -5.19 -12.86 -9.08
C ASN A 176 -5.37 -12.76 -10.60
N GLN A 177 -4.49 -12.03 -11.29
CA GLN A 177 -4.55 -11.82 -12.74
C GLN A 177 -3.56 -12.72 -13.49
N ASP A 178 -2.36 -12.79 -12.98
CA ASP A 178 -1.21 -13.39 -13.69
C ASP A 178 -0.80 -14.74 -13.08
N GLY A 179 -1.40 -15.12 -11.93
CA GLY A 179 -0.95 -16.28 -11.16
C GLY A 179 0.38 -16.00 -10.46
N LYS A 180 1.02 -17.08 -10.01
CA LYS A 180 2.36 -16.97 -9.40
C LYS A 180 3.41 -16.80 -10.48
N THR A 181 4.12 -15.68 -10.46
CA THR A 181 5.26 -15.41 -11.34
C THR A 181 6.44 -14.89 -10.52
N ASN A 182 7.65 -15.05 -11.02
CA ASN A 182 8.87 -14.53 -10.41
C ASN A 182 9.51 -13.44 -11.28
N ASP A 183 8.81 -12.96 -12.28
CA ASP A 183 9.37 -12.05 -13.29
C ASP A 183 9.48 -10.61 -12.77
N GLN A 184 8.72 -10.27 -11.71
CA GLN A 184 8.69 -8.95 -11.12
C GLN A 184 9.14 -8.98 -9.65
N PRO A 185 9.79 -7.90 -9.16
CA PRO A 185 10.25 -7.81 -7.77
C PRO A 185 9.13 -7.93 -6.73
N ILE A 186 7.90 -7.58 -7.08
CA ILE A 186 6.77 -7.52 -6.15
C ILE A 186 5.60 -8.37 -6.67
N GLN A 187 5.10 -9.25 -5.81
CA GLN A 187 3.85 -9.96 -6.04
C GLN A 187 2.77 -9.43 -5.10
N LEU A 188 1.67 -8.94 -5.68
CA LEU A 188 0.50 -8.48 -4.96
C LEU A 188 -0.53 -9.61 -4.87
N TYR A 189 -1.00 -9.87 -3.65
CA TYR A 189 -2.13 -10.77 -3.40
C TYR A 189 -3.41 -9.95 -3.27
N ASN A 190 -3.80 -9.28 -4.36
CA ASN A 190 -4.96 -8.42 -4.38
C ASN A 190 -6.26 -9.21 -4.22
N TRP A 191 -7.03 -8.80 -3.25
CA TRP A 191 -8.35 -9.32 -2.90
C TRP A 191 -9.49 -8.84 -3.78
N ASN A 192 -9.22 -8.29 -4.92
CA ASN A 192 -10.28 -7.82 -5.79
C ASN A 192 -10.96 -9.04 -6.45
N GLY A 193 -12.05 -9.45 -5.85
CA GLY A 193 -12.90 -10.57 -6.24
C GLY A 193 -13.40 -10.56 -7.67
N ILE A 194 -12.48 -10.62 -8.63
CA ILE A 194 -12.80 -10.81 -10.05
C ILE A 194 -13.20 -12.27 -10.29
N THR A 195 -12.73 -13.19 -9.44
CA THR A 195 -13.02 -14.62 -9.58
C THR A 195 -14.17 -15.12 -8.73
N GLY A 196 -14.78 -14.28 -7.88
CA GLY A 196 -15.83 -14.70 -6.96
C GLY A 196 -15.41 -15.74 -5.92
N GLN A 197 -14.13 -16.07 -5.85
CA GLN A 197 -13.58 -16.96 -4.84
C GLN A 197 -12.99 -16.11 -3.70
N ASP A 198 -13.43 -16.39 -2.50
CA ASP A 198 -12.87 -15.86 -1.24
C ASP A 198 -11.53 -16.50 -0.92
N ILE A 199 -10.53 -16.29 -1.78
CA ILE A 199 -9.16 -16.68 -1.46
C ILE A 199 -8.64 -15.68 -0.43
N LYS A 200 -8.54 -16.11 0.79
CA LYS A 200 -7.97 -15.28 1.86
C LYS A 200 -6.47 -15.15 1.63
N PRO A 201 -5.90 -13.93 1.59
CA PRO A 201 -4.46 -13.73 1.33
C PRO A 201 -3.55 -14.56 2.23
N HIS A 202 -3.96 -14.81 3.47
CA HIS A 202 -3.18 -15.61 4.41
C HIS A 202 -3.04 -17.09 4.02
N GLU A 203 -3.98 -17.67 3.30
CA GLU A 203 -3.87 -19.06 2.85
C GLU A 203 -2.77 -19.20 1.79
N LEU A 204 -2.67 -18.24 0.87
CA LEU A 204 -1.66 -18.24 -0.19
C LEU A 204 -0.26 -17.87 0.30
N ILE A 205 -0.17 -17.00 1.30
CA ILE A 205 1.12 -16.54 1.83
C ILE A 205 1.68 -17.52 2.86
N ARG A 206 0.82 -18.23 3.62
CA ARG A 206 1.24 -19.20 4.64
C ARG A 206 1.77 -20.52 4.06
N GLU A 207 1.47 -20.83 2.81
CA GLU A 207 1.98 -22.02 2.13
C GLU A 207 3.45 -21.91 1.64
N LYS A 208 4.14 -20.84 1.99
CA LYS A 208 5.57 -20.61 1.78
C LYS A 208 6.28 -20.48 3.12
#